data_2089b24db7602ef0d6f8856255eb4bf8
#
_entry.id   2089b24db7602ef0d6f8856255eb4bf8
#
_cell.length_a   1.000
_cell.length_b   1.000
_cell.length_c   1.000
_cell.angle_alpha   90.00
_cell.angle_beta   90.00
_cell.angle_gamma   90.00
#
_symmetry.space_group_name_H-M   'P 1'
#
loop_
_entity.id
_entity.type
_entity.pdbx_description
1 polymer ?
#
loop_
_entity_poly.entity_id
_entity_poly.type
_entity_poly.pdbx_seq_one_letter_code
_entity_poly.pdbx_strand_id
1 'polypeptide(L)'
;MSWPMVRKAVRDLRWTTFWYAFGMALFIFLMTSFYPTLERQQEQFVELLQQYPEFLFRIFGIDPTQAALFATFAGFMHAETFGFIWPVTGLLFVVLSGAAVVAQEIERGTADLWLSVPIPRVHLLVSKQVALLSGILVFVLTSEFALAAGAFAFGGDITARGLVQLAVALTCFLIAFGGLATLASSLASERSKAAGIVGGLALLMYLLWVLAGLAEEARWLRYFSLFTVYDPQAAMLGELPWSKPVIQLLVGLAAAVAAQIAFARRDIVA
;
A
#
# COMPACT_ATOMS: atom_id res chain seq x y z
N MET A 1 17.58 18.37 -9.21
CA MET A 1 16.24 18.39 -8.58
C MET A 1 15.95 19.83 -8.19
N SER A 2 14.83 20.41 -8.64
CA SER A 2 14.46 21.78 -8.27
C SER A 2 13.46 21.75 -7.11
N TRP A 3 13.82 22.33 -5.97
CA TRP A 3 12.98 22.38 -4.78
C TRP A 3 11.58 23.03 -5.02
N PRO A 4 11.47 24.12 -5.84
CA PRO A 4 10.15 24.68 -6.16
C PRO A 4 9.19 23.70 -6.83
N MET A 5 9.70 22.78 -7.67
CA MET A 5 8.88 21.77 -8.34
C MET A 5 8.38 20.69 -7.37
N VAL A 6 9.24 20.23 -6.47
CA VAL A 6 8.82 19.30 -5.40
C VAL A 6 7.72 19.93 -4.57
N ARG A 7 7.92 21.20 -4.13
CA ARG A 7 6.93 21.92 -3.34
C ARG A 7 5.58 22.07 -4.07
N LYS A 8 5.60 22.32 -5.37
CA LYS A 8 4.39 22.37 -6.19
C LYS A 8 3.72 21.00 -6.23
N ALA A 9 4.46 19.94 -6.57
CA ALA A 9 3.93 18.58 -6.68
C ALA A 9 3.33 18.09 -5.35
N VAL A 10 3.97 18.38 -4.20
CA VAL A 10 3.43 18.09 -2.86
C VAL A 10 2.15 18.88 -2.61
N ARG A 11 2.11 20.17 -3.00
CA ARG A 11 0.90 21.01 -2.85
C ARG A 11 -0.27 20.47 -3.66
N ASP A 12 0.00 19.98 -4.87
CA ASP A 12 -1.04 19.45 -5.76
C ASP A 12 -1.61 18.12 -5.20
N LEU A 13 -0.78 17.32 -4.52
CA LEU A 13 -1.18 16.04 -3.93
C LEU A 13 -1.79 16.17 -2.52
N ARG A 14 -1.62 17.30 -1.83
CA ARG A 14 -1.93 17.47 -0.39
C ARG A 14 -3.34 17.09 0.02
N TRP A 15 -4.36 17.50 -0.75
CA TRP A 15 -5.75 17.22 -0.40
C TRP A 15 -6.12 15.75 -0.60
N THR A 16 -5.59 15.14 -1.67
CA THR A 16 -5.75 13.69 -1.87
C THR A 16 -5.10 12.93 -0.72
N THR A 17 -3.85 13.25 -0.39
CA THR A 17 -3.15 12.63 0.74
C THR A 17 -3.89 12.85 2.06
N PHE A 18 -4.37 14.07 2.32
CA PHE A 18 -5.09 14.39 3.55
C PHE A 18 -6.35 13.52 3.72
N TRP A 19 -7.20 13.43 2.70
CA TRP A 19 -8.45 12.70 2.83
C TRP A 19 -8.24 11.18 2.95
N TYR A 20 -7.29 10.63 2.21
CA TYR A 20 -6.93 9.21 2.36
C TYR A 20 -6.33 8.93 3.73
N ALA A 21 -5.38 9.75 4.20
CA ALA A 21 -4.75 9.58 5.50
C ALA A 21 -5.73 9.77 6.66
N PHE A 22 -6.55 10.82 6.61
CA PHE A 22 -7.56 11.09 7.64
C PHE A 22 -8.63 10.00 7.71
N GLY A 23 -9.17 9.58 6.55
CA GLY A 23 -10.19 8.53 6.49
C GLY A 23 -9.66 7.20 7.02
N MET A 24 -8.42 6.82 6.65
CA MET A 24 -7.80 5.60 7.15
C MET A 24 -7.46 5.68 8.64
N ALA A 25 -6.94 6.81 9.11
CA ALA A 25 -6.66 7.01 10.53
C ALA A 25 -7.93 6.92 11.39
N LEU A 26 -9.00 7.56 10.93
CA LEU A 26 -10.31 7.48 11.59
C LEU A 26 -10.82 6.04 11.63
N PHE A 27 -10.72 5.31 10.50
CA PHE A 27 -11.12 3.91 10.43
C PHE A 27 -10.31 3.04 11.40
N ILE A 28 -8.98 3.17 11.42
CA ILE A 28 -8.10 2.43 12.32
C ILE A 28 -8.47 2.72 13.79
N PHE A 29 -8.63 3.99 14.14
CA PHE A 29 -8.97 4.39 15.50
C PHE A 29 -10.34 3.84 15.92
N LEU A 30 -11.34 3.85 15.03
CA LEU A 30 -12.64 3.23 15.28
C LEU A 30 -12.53 1.72 15.45
N MET A 31 -11.77 1.02 14.59
CA MET A 31 -11.57 -0.42 14.72
C MET A 31 -10.89 -0.78 16.05
N THR A 32 -9.87 -0.02 16.48
CA THR A 32 -9.24 -0.27 17.78
C THR A 32 -10.20 -0.11 18.95
N SER A 33 -11.23 0.73 18.84
CA SER A 33 -12.25 0.91 19.89
C SER A 33 -13.14 -0.33 20.11
N PHE A 34 -13.21 -1.23 19.14
CA PHE A 34 -13.97 -2.49 19.28
C PHE A 34 -13.17 -3.59 19.96
N TYR A 35 -11.84 -3.47 20.04
CA TYR A 35 -10.97 -4.51 20.59
C TYR A 35 -11.33 -4.93 22.02
N PRO A 36 -11.65 -4.02 23.01
CA PRO A 36 -12.03 -4.42 24.34
C PRO A 36 -13.30 -5.30 24.40
N THR A 37 -14.18 -5.15 23.44
CA THR A 37 -15.39 -5.99 23.35
C THR A 37 -15.03 -7.40 22.90
N LEU A 38 -14.12 -7.53 21.93
CA LEU A 38 -13.60 -8.81 21.47
C LEU A 38 -12.82 -9.53 22.60
N GLU A 39 -11.94 -8.81 23.30
CA GLU A 39 -11.14 -9.35 24.39
C GLU A 39 -12.01 -9.95 25.50
N ARG A 40 -13.12 -9.30 25.87
CA ARG A 40 -14.07 -9.79 26.87
C ARG A 40 -14.82 -11.05 26.44
N GLN A 41 -14.96 -11.29 25.14
CA GLN A 41 -15.69 -12.42 24.56
C GLN A 41 -14.77 -13.40 23.84
N GLN A 42 -13.47 -13.38 24.19
CA GLN A 42 -12.43 -14.13 23.48
C GLN A 42 -12.74 -15.63 23.34
N GLU A 43 -13.19 -16.29 24.42
CA GLU A 43 -13.52 -17.72 24.38
C GLU A 43 -14.67 -18.02 23.41
N GLN A 44 -15.75 -17.23 23.48
CA GLN A 44 -16.91 -17.39 22.58
C GLN A 44 -16.54 -17.09 21.13
N PHE A 45 -15.65 -16.12 20.91
CA PHE A 45 -15.19 -15.74 19.56
C PHE A 45 -14.33 -16.86 18.94
N VAL A 46 -13.42 -17.46 19.69
CA VAL A 46 -12.62 -18.60 19.23
C VAL A 46 -13.50 -19.81 18.90
N GLU A 47 -14.51 -20.10 19.74
CA GLU A 47 -15.49 -21.17 19.46
C GLU A 47 -16.28 -20.91 18.18
N LEU A 48 -16.72 -19.67 17.95
CA LEU A 48 -17.40 -19.28 16.71
C LEU A 48 -16.49 -19.42 15.49
N LEU A 49 -15.23 -18.99 15.58
CA LEU A 49 -14.27 -19.14 14.49
C LEU A 49 -14.07 -20.60 14.08
N GLN A 50 -14.04 -21.52 15.02
CA GLN A 50 -13.89 -22.95 14.75
C GLN A 50 -15.08 -23.57 13.96
N GLN A 51 -16.23 -22.89 13.93
CA GLN A 51 -17.40 -23.32 13.16
C GLN A 51 -17.34 -22.89 11.69
N TYR A 52 -16.45 -21.95 11.33
CA TYR A 52 -16.32 -21.49 9.95
C TYR A 52 -15.47 -22.46 9.10
N PRO A 53 -15.83 -22.64 7.81
CA PRO A 53 -15.05 -23.46 6.88
C PRO A 53 -13.62 -22.89 6.69
N GLU A 54 -12.62 -23.78 6.67
CA GLU A 54 -11.20 -23.41 6.52
C GLU A 54 -10.91 -22.52 5.30
N PHE A 55 -11.67 -22.65 4.21
CA PHE A 55 -11.45 -21.87 2.99
C PHE A 55 -11.66 -20.37 3.22
N LEU A 56 -12.55 -19.96 4.15
CA LEU A 56 -12.75 -18.54 4.47
C LEU A 56 -11.50 -17.93 5.11
N PHE A 57 -10.86 -18.65 6.01
CA PHE A 57 -9.61 -18.19 6.62
C PHE A 57 -8.51 -17.99 5.57
N ARG A 58 -8.40 -18.94 4.62
CA ARG A 58 -7.40 -18.90 3.56
C ARG A 58 -7.60 -17.73 2.59
N ILE A 59 -8.84 -17.33 2.30
CA ILE A 59 -9.15 -16.14 1.47
C ILE A 59 -8.56 -14.86 2.08
N PHE A 60 -8.58 -14.75 3.41
CA PHE A 60 -8.03 -13.62 4.13
C PHE A 60 -6.55 -13.78 4.51
N GLY A 61 -5.91 -14.86 4.04
CA GLY A 61 -4.50 -15.14 4.32
C GLY A 61 -4.24 -15.63 5.74
N ILE A 62 -5.24 -16.21 6.33
CA ILE A 62 -5.26 -16.65 7.73
C ILE A 62 -5.04 -18.15 7.80
N ASP A 63 -4.10 -18.61 8.64
CA ASP A 63 -3.93 -20.03 8.92
C ASP A 63 -5.01 -20.48 9.93
N PRO A 64 -5.91 -21.44 9.56
CA PRO A 64 -6.95 -21.91 10.47
C PRO A 64 -6.43 -22.48 11.80
N THR A 65 -5.19 -23.00 11.79
CA THR A 65 -4.55 -23.55 13.01
C THR A 65 -4.16 -22.46 14.01
N GLN A 66 -4.17 -21.20 13.57
CA GLN A 66 -3.81 -20.03 14.37
C GLN A 66 -5.03 -19.19 14.77
N ALA A 67 -6.23 -19.80 14.81
CA ALA A 67 -7.47 -19.07 15.15
C ALA A 67 -7.36 -18.29 16.48
N ALA A 68 -6.61 -18.78 17.45
CA ALA A 68 -6.35 -18.07 18.70
C ALA A 68 -5.59 -16.73 18.49
N LEU A 69 -4.81 -16.58 17.41
CA LEU A 69 -4.13 -15.31 17.11
C LEU A 69 -5.10 -14.20 16.70
N PHE A 70 -6.31 -14.55 16.19
CA PHE A 70 -7.34 -13.56 15.88
C PHE A 70 -7.89 -12.86 17.13
N ALA A 71 -7.86 -13.52 18.25
CA ALA A 71 -8.24 -12.96 19.53
C ALA A 71 -7.18 -12.01 20.12
N THR A 72 -5.96 -11.99 19.55
CA THR A 72 -4.93 -11.00 19.90
C THR A 72 -5.18 -9.67 19.20
N PHE A 73 -4.66 -8.57 19.74
CA PHE A 73 -4.75 -7.26 19.12
C PHE A 73 -4.20 -7.24 17.68
N ALA A 74 -3.02 -7.83 17.49
CA ALA A 74 -2.39 -7.91 16.16
C ALA A 74 -3.22 -8.72 15.16
N GLY A 75 -3.79 -9.85 15.59
CA GLY A 75 -4.66 -10.69 14.75
C GLY A 75 -5.96 -10.00 14.39
N PHE A 76 -6.62 -9.34 15.36
CA PHE A 76 -7.83 -8.57 15.13
C PHE A 76 -7.57 -7.42 14.14
N MET A 77 -6.53 -6.62 14.37
CA MET A 77 -6.19 -5.52 13.47
C MET A 77 -5.75 -5.99 12.10
N HIS A 78 -5.13 -7.17 12.00
CA HIS A 78 -4.84 -7.79 10.71
C HIS A 78 -6.14 -8.15 9.98
N ALA A 79 -7.05 -8.88 10.62
CA ALA A 79 -8.29 -9.34 10.00
C ALA A 79 -9.18 -8.19 9.54
N GLU A 80 -9.39 -7.18 10.40
CA GLU A 80 -10.35 -6.11 10.16
C GLU A 80 -9.76 -4.95 9.35
N THR A 81 -8.44 -4.76 9.39
CA THR A 81 -7.83 -3.55 8.83
C THR A 81 -6.69 -3.83 7.87
N PHE A 82 -5.58 -4.39 8.37
CA PHE A 82 -4.33 -4.45 7.62
C PHE A 82 -4.25 -5.59 6.61
N GLY A 83 -5.11 -6.62 6.73
CA GLY A 83 -5.17 -7.72 5.78
C GLY A 83 -5.85 -7.35 4.46
N PHE A 84 -6.84 -6.45 4.48
CA PHE A 84 -7.62 -6.12 3.29
C PHE A 84 -7.91 -4.62 3.11
N ILE A 85 -8.56 -3.97 4.07
CA ILE A 85 -9.05 -2.58 3.92
C ILE A 85 -7.90 -1.60 3.69
N TRP A 86 -6.83 -1.72 4.49
CA TRP A 86 -5.67 -0.84 4.40
C TRP A 86 -4.92 -0.99 3.07
N PRO A 87 -4.53 -2.22 2.62
CA PRO A 87 -3.85 -2.36 1.33
C PRO A 87 -4.72 -1.92 0.15
N VAL A 88 -6.03 -2.18 0.15
CA VAL A 88 -6.93 -1.70 -0.91
C VAL A 88 -6.97 -0.17 -0.95
N THR A 89 -7.14 0.47 0.20
CA THR A 89 -7.18 1.95 0.28
C THR A 89 -5.83 2.57 -0.09
N GLY A 90 -4.74 1.99 0.40
CA GLY A 90 -3.38 2.42 0.06
C GLY A 90 -3.06 2.23 -1.43
N LEU A 91 -3.49 1.12 -2.03
CA LEU A 91 -3.36 0.88 -3.47
C LEU A 91 -4.17 1.91 -4.28
N LEU A 92 -5.41 2.19 -3.91
CA LEU A 92 -6.20 3.24 -4.57
C LEU A 92 -5.47 4.58 -4.51
N PHE A 93 -4.92 4.94 -3.35
CA PHE A 93 -4.14 6.17 -3.18
C PHE A 93 -2.92 6.21 -4.11
N VAL A 94 -2.05 5.19 -4.08
CA VAL A 94 -0.78 5.24 -4.84
C VAL A 94 -0.98 4.99 -6.34
N VAL A 95 -1.95 4.16 -6.74
CA VAL A 95 -2.23 3.88 -8.15
C VAL A 95 -2.84 5.12 -8.81
N LEU A 96 -3.85 5.73 -8.20
CA LEU A 96 -4.48 6.93 -8.76
C LEU A 96 -3.55 8.14 -8.77
N SER A 97 -2.71 8.29 -7.74
CA SER A 97 -1.74 9.39 -7.65
C SER A 97 -0.55 9.16 -8.57
N GLY A 98 -0.01 7.93 -8.63
CA GLY A 98 1.10 7.56 -9.51
C GLY A 98 0.72 7.59 -11.00
N ALA A 99 -0.50 7.13 -11.35
CA ALA A 99 -1.02 7.22 -12.70
C ALA A 99 -1.17 8.68 -13.20
N ALA A 100 -1.39 9.61 -12.29
CA ALA A 100 -1.52 11.04 -12.62
C ALA A 100 -0.18 11.74 -12.88
N VAL A 101 0.96 11.13 -12.53
CA VAL A 101 2.28 11.79 -12.52
C VAL A 101 2.68 12.34 -13.90
N VAL A 102 2.48 11.60 -14.97
CA VAL A 102 2.79 11.98 -16.36
C VAL A 102 1.55 11.96 -17.23
N ALA A 103 0.81 10.86 -17.23
CA ALA A 103 -0.30 10.63 -18.15
C ALA A 103 -1.39 11.71 -18.04
N GLN A 104 -1.68 12.22 -16.84
CA GLN A 104 -2.65 13.30 -16.65
C GLN A 104 -2.21 14.62 -17.26
N GLU A 105 -0.91 14.94 -17.26
CA GLU A 105 -0.38 16.15 -17.87
C GLU A 105 -0.47 16.07 -19.41
N ILE A 106 -0.22 14.90 -19.97
CA ILE A 106 -0.38 14.65 -21.40
C ILE A 106 -1.86 14.74 -21.79
N GLU A 107 -2.74 14.06 -21.04
CA GLU A 107 -4.19 14.05 -21.28
C GLU A 107 -4.80 15.46 -21.25
N ARG A 108 -4.29 16.34 -20.39
CA ARG A 108 -4.75 17.74 -20.25
C ARG A 108 -4.10 18.70 -21.22
N GLY A 109 -3.14 18.26 -22.05
CA GLY A 109 -2.38 19.14 -22.93
C GLY A 109 -1.47 20.12 -22.19
N THR A 110 -1.19 19.88 -20.91
CA THR A 110 -0.31 20.74 -20.09
C THR A 110 1.16 20.33 -20.16
N ALA A 111 1.44 19.22 -20.83
CA ALA A 111 2.80 18.70 -21.00
C ALA A 111 3.74 19.74 -21.66
N ASP A 112 3.26 20.51 -22.64
CA ASP A 112 4.05 21.51 -23.34
C ASP A 112 4.53 22.64 -22.43
N LEU A 113 3.69 23.05 -21.46
CA LEU A 113 4.05 24.06 -20.46
C LEU A 113 5.20 23.59 -19.55
N TRP A 114 5.25 22.28 -19.28
CA TRP A 114 6.30 21.67 -18.46
C TRP A 114 7.58 21.45 -19.25
N LEU A 115 7.45 21.16 -20.54
CA LEU A 115 8.57 20.90 -21.45
C LEU A 115 9.22 22.19 -21.97
N SER A 116 8.52 23.32 -21.93
CA SER A 116 9.08 24.63 -22.29
C SER A 116 10.06 25.20 -21.26
N VAL A 117 10.07 24.65 -20.02
CA VAL A 117 11.03 25.08 -19.00
C VAL A 117 12.37 24.37 -19.26
N PRO A 118 13.53 25.07 -19.17
CA PRO A 118 14.85 24.50 -19.44
C PRO A 118 15.32 23.58 -18.29
N ILE A 119 14.55 22.53 -18.02
CA ILE A 119 14.81 21.53 -16.96
C ILE A 119 14.75 20.14 -17.57
N PRO A 120 15.73 19.27 -17.29
CA PRO A 120 15.71 17.89 -17.77
C PRO A 120 14.43 17.16 -17.36
N ARG A 121 13.81 16.44 -18.30
CA ARG A 121 12.55 15.66 -18.09
C ARG A 121 12.62 14.75 -16.87
N VAL A 122 13.79 14.12 -16.64
CA VAL A 122 14.03 13.27 -15.47
C VAL A 122 13.84 14.03 -14.16
N HIS A 123 14.30 15.29 -14.07
CA HIS A 123 14.14 16.09 -12.85
C HIS A 123 12.67 16.43 -12.55
N LEU A 124 11.84 16.59 -13.58
CA LEU A 124 10.39 16.76 -13.44
C LEU A 124 9.76 15.51 -12.83
N LEU A 125 10.05 14.34 -13.41
CA LEU A 125 9.50 13.07 -12.94
C LEU A 125 9.97 12.76 -11.51
N VAL A 126 11.26 12.91 -11.21
CA VAL A 126 11.81 12.70 -9.87
C VAL A 126 11.13 13.61 -8.85
N SER A 127 10.85 14.88 -9.19
CA SER A 127 10.15 15.78 -8.27
C SER A 127 8.73 15.28 -7.91
N LYS A 128 8.02 14.70 -8.87
CA LYS A 128 6.70 14.12 -8.66
C LYS A 128 6.77 12.77 -7.92
N GLN A 129 7.79 11.95 -8.17
CA GLN A 129 8.04 10.72 -7.42
C GLN A 129 8.35 11.01 -5.94
N VAL A 130 9.15 12.05 -5.66
CA VAL A 130 9.41 12.51 -4.28
C VAL A 130 8.13 13.02 -3.61
N ALA A 131 7.27 13.72 -4.33
CA ALA A 131 5.97 14.14 -3.81
C ALA A 131 5.06 12.93 -3.49
N LEU A 132 5.04 11.90 -4.37
CA LEU A 132 4.29 10.67 -4.11
C LEU A 132 4.84 9.95 -2.88
N LEU A 133 6.17 9.83 -2.76
CA LEU A 133 6.81 9.25 -1.58
C LEU A 133 6.45 10.00 -0.30
N SER A 134 6.45 11.34 -0.33
CA SER A 134 6.01 12.14 0.83
C SER A 134 4.55 11.87 1.20
N GLY A 135 3.67 11.69 0.21
CA GLY A 135 2.28 11.31 0.43
C GLY A 135 2.15 9.91 1.04
N ILE A 136 2.93 8.92 0.57
CA ILE A 136 3.00 7.58 1.14
C ILE A 136 3.41 7.65 2.61
N LEU A 137 4.48 8.38 2.92
CA LEU A 137 4.96 8.51 4.30
C LEU A 137 3.90 9.16 5.21
N VAL A 138 3.23 10.22 4.75
CA VAL A 138 2.14 10.84 5.52
C VAL A 138 1.02 9.84 5.76
N PHE A 139 0.58 9.10 4.73
CA PHE A 139 -0.49 8.10 4.85
C PHE A 139 -0.13 7.00 5.84
N VAL A 140 1.09 6.44 5.75
CA VAL A 140 1.56 5.38 6.65
C VAL A 140 1.72 5.91 8.08
N LEU A 141 2.45 7.01 8.28
CA LEU A 141 2.70 7.55 9.63
C LEU A 141 1.41 7.97 10.33
N THR A 142 0.43 8.48 9.60
CA THR A 142 -0.88 8.83 10.17
C THR A 142 -1.66 7.55 10.55
N SER A 143 -1.56 6.47 9.76
CA SER A 143 -2.13 5.15 10.09
C SER A 143 -1.48 4.58 11.35
N GLU A 144 -0.15 4.62 11.44
CA GLU A 144 0.61 4.16 12.61
C GLU A 144 0.28 4.94 13.87
N PHE A 145 0.18 6.27 13.74
CA PHE A 145 -0.22 7.12 14.87
C PHE A 145 -1.62 6.77 15.37
N ALA A 146 -2.58 6.55 14.46
CA ALA A 146 -3.94 6.16 14.82
C ALA A 146 -3.96 4.78 15.49
N LEU A 147 -3.16 3.82 15.01
CA LEU A 147 -3.02 2.50 15.62
C LEU A 147 -2.43 2.59 17.02
N ALA A 148 -1.33 3.32 17.19
CA ALA A 148 -0.67 3.49 18.49
C ALA A 148 -1.57 4.23 19.50
N ALA A 149 -2.24 5.30 19.06
CA ALA A 149 -3.18 6.06 19.90
C ALA A 149 -4.38 5.19 20.30
N GLY A 150 -4.93 4.42 19.37
CA GLY A 150 -6.04 3.50 19.65
C GLY A 150 -5.61 2.35 20.58
N ALA A 151 -4.46 1.75 20.35
CA ALA A 151 -3.91 0.72 21.25
C ALA A 151 -3.72 1.26 22.66
N PHE A 152 -3.16 2.45 22.81
CA PHE A 152 -3.00 3.10 24.11
C PHE A 152 -4.35 3.40 24.79
N ALA A 153 -5.34 3.88 24.04
CA ALA A 153 -6.64 4.27 24.57
C ALA A 153 -7.53 3.06 24.95
N PHE A 154 -7.41 1.95 24.23
CA PHE A 154 -8.30 0.80 24.34
C PHE A 154 -7.63 -0.51 24.79
N GLY A 155 -6.39 -0.43 25.29
CA GLY A 155 -5.71 -1.59 25.89
C GLY A 155 -5.12 -2.58 24.90
N GLY A 156 -4.89 -2.17 23.65
CA GLY A 156 -4.23 -3.02 22.66
C GLY A 156 -2.73 -3.20 22.96
N ASP A 157 -2.24 -4.43 22.82
CA ASP A 157 -0.81 -4.72 23.00
C ASP A 157 -0.07 -4.65 21.67
N ILE A 158 0.73 -3.60 21.51
CA ILE A 158 1.64 -3.43 20.37
C ILE A 158 2.98 -2.85 20.85
N THR A 159 4.06 -3.51 20.43
CA THR A 159 5.40 -3.07 20.80
C THR A 159 5.92 -1.96 19.88
N ALA A 160 6.87 -1.15 20.36
CA ALA A 160 7.55 -0.17 19.50
C ALA A 160 8.25 -0.84 18.30
N ARG A 161 8.79 -2.06 18.50
CA ARG A 161 9.37 -2.85 17.41
C ARG A 161 8.31 -3.24 16.38
N GLY A 162 7.12 -3.64 16.82
CA GLY A 162 5.99 -3.98 15.95
C GLY A 162 5.55 -2.78 15.12
N LEU A 163 5.40 -1.59 15.72
CA LEU A 163 5.07 -0.36 14.99
C LEU A 163 6.12 -0.03 13.92
N VAL A 164 7.42 -0.08 14.26
CA VAL A 164 8.48 0.20 13.29
C VAL A 164 8.48 -0.81 12.14
N GLN A 165 8.32 -2.10 12.42
CA GLN A 165 8.28 -3.12 11.39
C GLN A 165 7.04 -2.98 10.50
N LEU A 166 5.88 -2.65 11.09
CA LEU A 166 4.65 -2.40 10.35
C LEU A 166 4.82 -1.17 9.44
N ALA A 167 5.32 -0.04 9.94
CA ALA A 167 5.57 1.15 9.15
C ALA A 167 6.47 0.86 7.94
N VAL A 168 7.53 0.07 8.13
CA VAL A 168 8.44 -0.35 7.03
C VAL A 168 7.71 -1.24 6.02
N ALA A 169 6.96 -2.25 6.48
CA ALA A 169 6.22 -3.16 5.60
C ALA A 169 5.20 -2.39 4.74
N LEU A 170 4.40 -1.53 5.38
CA LEU A 170 3.38 -0.71 4.73
C LEU A 170 3.99 0.28 3.71
N THR A 171 5.09 0.93 4.09
CA THR A 171 5.80 1.86 3.21
C THR A 171 6.37 1.16 1.98
N CYS A 172 7.07 0.04 2.16
CA CYS A 172 7.66 -0.72 1.06
C CYS A 172 6.59 -1.27 0.10
N PHE A 173 5.46 -1.74 0.63
CA PHE A 173 4.32 -2.18 -0.18
C PHE A 173 3.79 -1.06 -1.08
N LEU A 174 3.57 0.13 -0.52
CA LEU A 174 3.08 1.28 -1.31
C LEU A 174 4.14 1.83 -2.27
N ILE A 175 5.43 1.77 -1.93
CA ILE A 175 6.52 2.12 -2.86
C ILE A 175 6.55 1.16 -4.05
N ALA A 176 6.33 -0.14 -3.85
CA ALA A 176 6.29 -1.10 -4.94
C ALA A 176 5.22 -0.75 -5.98
N PHE A 177 3.98 -0.58 -5.55
CA PHE A 177 2.88 -0.23 -6.45
C PHE A 177 2.93 1.22 -6.95
N GLY A 178 3.42 2.16 -6.14
CA GLY A 178 3.66 3.54 -6.53
C GLY A 178 4.71 3.65 -7.66
N GLY A 179 5.79 2.86 -7.58
CA GLY A 179 6.78 2.73 -8.64
C GLY A 179 6.17 2.18 -9.94
N LEU A 180 5.39 1.09 -9.85
CA LEU A 180 4.68 0.52 -11.00
C LEU A 180 3.68 1.52 -11.61
N ALA A 181 2.96 2.28 -10.78
CA ALA A 181 2.01 3.28 -11.24
C ALA A 181 2.70 4.45 -11.97
N THR A 182 3.86 4.91 -11.48
CA THR A 182 4.64 5.94 -12.17
C THR A 182 5.23 5.41 -13.48
N LEU A 183 5.62 4.14 -13.56
CA LEU A 183 6.07 3.49 -14.79
C LEU A 183 4.94 3.43 -15.82
N ALA A 184 3.78 2.92 -15.44
CA ALA A 184 2.60 2.88 -16.31
C ALA A 184 2.21 4.27 -16.79
N SER A 185 2.26 5.28 -15.91
CA SER A 185 1.99 6.69 -16.25
C SER A 185 2.98 7.25 -17.27
N SER A 186 4.26 6.83 -17.19
CA SER A 186 5.29 7.27 -18.14
C SER A 186 5.11 6.67 -19.54
N LEU A 187 4.40 5.55 -19.65
CA LEU A 187 4.14 4.84 -20.93
C LEU A 187 2.76 5.17 -21.51
N ALA A 188 1.78 5.48 -20.69
CA ALA A 188 0.41 5.77 -21.10
C ALA A 188 0.21 7.26 -21.47
N SER A 189 -0.78 7.54 -22.30
CA SER A 189 -1.19 8.91 -22.66
C SER A 189 -2.43 9.38 -21.90
N GLU A 190 -3.12 8.48 -21.21
CA GLU A 190 -4.32 8.74 -20.43
C GLU A 190 -4.14 8.20 -19.01
N ARG A 191 -4.57 8.98 -18.02
CA ARG A 191 -4.50 8.60 -16.61
C ARG A 191 -5.29 7.32 -16.32
N SER A 192 -6.48 7.19 -16.94
CA SER A 192 -7.36 6.04 -16.76
C SER A 192 -6.70 4.73 -17.22
N LYS A 193 -5.99 4.77 -18.35
CA LYS A 193 -5.25 3.60 -18.87
C LYS A 193 -4.11 3.20 -17.93
N ALA A 194 -3.32 4.17 -17.46
CA ALA A 194 -2.24 3.91 -16.51
C ALA A 194 -2.77 3.30 -15.19
N ALA A 195 -3.84 3.87 -14.63
CA ALA A 195 -4.47 3.38 -13.42
C ALA A 195 -5.08 1.97 -13.62
N GLY A 196 -5.74 1.74 -14.75
CA GLY A 196 -6.34 0.45 -15.09
C GLY A 196 -5.31 -0.67 -15.23
N ILE A 197 -4.16 -0.41 -15.85
CA ILE A 197 -3.06 -1.39 -15.98
C ILE A 197 -2.55 -1.80 -14.60
N VAL A 198 -2.24 -0.85 -13.72
CA VAL A 198 -1.66 -1.17 -12.40
C VAL A 198 -2.72 -1.69 -11.44
N GLY A 199 -3.93 -1.16 -11.47
CA GLY A 199 -5.05 -1.68 -10.69
C GLY A 199 -5.41 -3.11 -11.09
N GLY A 200 -5.45 -3.41 -12.40
CA GLY A 200 -5.64 -4.77 -12.91
C GLY A 200 -4.51 -5.71 -12.53
N LEU A 201 -3.25 -5.24 -12.59
CA LEU A 201 -2.09 -6.02 -12.13
C LEU A 201 -2.16 -6.31 -10.62
N ALA A 202 -2.52 -5.32 -9.81
CA ALA A 202 -2.67 -5.49 -8.37
C ALA A 202 -3.78 -6.50 -8.03
N LEU A 203 -4.93 -6.40 -8.73
CA LEU A 203 -6.03 -7.36 -8.58
C LEU A 203 -5.59 -8.78 -8.99
N LEU A 204 -4.90 -8.90 -10.14
CA LEU A 204 -4.38 -10.20 -10.58
C LEU A 204 -3.42 -10.79 -9.54
N MET A 205 -2.47 -10.00 -9.03
CA MET A 205 -1.54 -10.44 -7.99
C MET A 205 -2.27 -10.87 -6.71
N TYR A 206 -3.32 -10.15 -6.31
CA TYR A 206 -4.15 -10.53 -5.17
C TYR A 206 -4.85 -11.88 -5.41
N LEU A 207 -5.48 -12.07 -6.59
CA LEU A 207 -6.13 -13.32 -6.95
C LEU A 207 -5.15 -14.49 -6.99
N LEU A 208 -3.95 -14.31 -7.55
CA LEU A 208 -2.90 -15.34 -7.56
C LEU A 208 -2.48 -15.73 -6.15
N TRP A 209 -2.36 -14.76 -5.24
CA TRP A 209 -2.05 -15.00 -3.85
C TRP A 209 -3.17 -15.78 -3.14
N VAL A 210 -4.43 -15.41 -3.33
CA VAL A 210 -5.59 -16.14 -2.79
C VAL A 210 -5.64 -17.57 -3.32
N LEU A 211 -5.51 -17.76 -4.65
CA LEU A 211 -5.51 -19.09 -5.27
C LEU A 211 -4.38 -19.99 -4.75
N ALA A 212 -3.18 -19.40 -4.56
CA ALA A 212 -2.04 -20.11 -3.98
C ALA A 212 -2.28 -20.56 -2.52
N GLY A 213 -3.18 -19.87 -1.80
CA GLY A 213 -3.60 -20.26 -0.45
C GLY A 213 -4.68 -21.36 -0.43
N LEU A 214 -5.48 -21.46 -1.50
CA LEU A 214 -6.61 -22.40 -1.56
C LEU A 214 -6.21 -23.82 -2.00
N ALA A 215 -5.20 -23.98 -2.86
CA ALA A 215 -4.80 -25.27 -3.43
C ALA A 215 -3.29 -25.48 -3.33
N GLU A 216 -2.88 -26.67 -2.88
CA GLU A 216 -1.46 -27.03 -2.76
C GLU A 216 -0.73 -27.01 -4.11
N GLU A 217 -1.39 -27.50 -5.15
CA GLU A 217 -0.87 -27.52 -6.52
C GLU A 217 -0.66 -26.12 -7.10
N ALA A 218 -1.36 -25.11 -6.56
CA ALA A 218 -1.27 -23.73 -6.99
C ALA A 218 -0.26 -22.89 -6.18
N ARG A 219 0.42 -23.46 -5.19
CA ARG A 219 1.37 -22.74 -4.30
C ARG A 219 2.46 -21.95 -5.06
N TRP A 220 2.84 -22.40 -6.24
CA TRP A 220 3.83 -21.71 -7.07
C TRP A 220 3.36 -20.32 -7.55
N LEU A 221 2.04 -20.06 -7.63
CA LEU A 221 1.46 -18.77 -8.02
C LEU A 221 1.86 -17.62 -7.08
N ARG A 222 2.13 -17.94 -5.81
CA ARG A 222 2.57 -16.93 -4.81
C ARG A 222 3.84 -16.18 -5.22
N TYR A 223 4.72 -16.80 -6.02
CA TYR A 223 5.96 -16.15 -6.46
C TYR A 223 5.72 -15.01 -7.46
N PHE A 224 4.54 -14.93 -8.05
CA PHE A 224 4.11 -13.87 -8.96
C PHE A 224 3.30 -12.77 -8.29
N SER A 225 3.19 -12.79 -6.97
CA SER A 225 2.39 -11.84 -6.21
C SER A 225 3.22 -11.08 -5.17
N LEU A 226 3.13 -9.76 -5.19
CA LEU A 226 3.70 -8.89 -4.15
C LEU A 226 2.94 -9.01 -2.81
N PHE A 227 1.72 -9.54 -2.81
CA PHE A 227 0.98 -9.81 -1.58
C PHE A 227 1.60 -10.95 -0.77
N THR A 228 2.37 -11.86 -1.39
CA THR A 228 3.12 -12.92 -0.68
C THR A 228 4.17 -12.37 0.27
N VAL A 229 4.73 -11.22 -0.07
CA VAL A 229 5.75 -10.53 0.75
C VAL A 229 5.15 -9.38 1.57
N TYR A 230 3.82 -9.23 1.59
CA TYR A 230 3.09 -8.33 2.45
C TYR A 230 2.59 -9.10 3.68
N ASP A 231 3.14 -8.81 4.84
CA ASP A 231 2.86 -9.54 6.08
C ASP A 231 2.74 -8.58 7.27
N PRO A 232 1.61 -7.87 7.36
CA PRO A 232 1.41 -6.88 8.42
C PRO A 232 1.23 -7.53 9.79
N GLN A 233 0.72 -8.77 9.87
CA GLN A 233 0.55 -9.47 11.14
C GLN A 233 1.91 -9.81 11.77
N ALA A 234 2.82 -10.44 11.02
CA ALA A 234 4.18 -10.69 11.50
C ALA A 234 4.92 -9.40 11.85
N ALA A 235 4.65 -8.31 11.11
CA ALA A 235 5.21 -7.00 11.42
C ALA A 235 4.72 -6.45 12.77
N MET A 236 3.41 -6.50 13.05
CA MET A 236 2.84 -6.05 14.32
C MET A 236 3.38 -6.86 15.51
N LEU A 237 3.63 -8.15 15.31
CA LEU A 237 4.26 -9.02 16.33
C LEU A 237 5.78 -8.76 16.51
N GLY A 238 6.39 -7.96 15.63
CA GLY A 238 7.82 -7.70 15.66
C GLY A 238 8.68 -8.85 15.08
N GLU A 239 8.08 -9.72 14.29
CA GLU A 239 8.67 -10.94 13.72
C GLU A 239 8.81 -10.90 12.19
N LEU A 240 8.69 -9.72 11.58
CA LEU A 240 8.76 -9.57 10.13
C LEU A 240 10.13 -9.98 9.56
N PRO A 241 10.20 -10.94 8.63
CA PRO A 241 11.42 -11.23 7.88
C PRO A 241 11.80 -10.05 6.97
N TRP A 242 12.97 -9.45 7.19
CA TRP A 242 13.42 -8.26 6.45
C TRP A 242 13.56 -8.46 4.94
N SER A 243 13.67 -9.71 4.47
CA SER A 243 13.66 -10.03 3.03
C SER A 243 12.37 -9.59 2.35
N LYS A 244 11.21 -9.64 3.03
CA LYS A 244 9.91 -9.28 2.46
C LYS A 244 9.84 -7.80 2.06
N PRO A 245 10.04 -6.82 2.97
CA PRO A 245 10.02 -5.41 2.58
C PRO A 245 11.16 -5.03 1.63
N VAL A 246 12.31 -5.68 1.70
CA VAL A 246 13.42 -5.44 0.77
C VAL A 246 13.03 -5.80 -0.66
N ILE A 247 12.36 -6.94 -0.89
CA ILE A 247 11.87 -7.32 -2.23
C ILE A 247 10.91 -6.26 -2.77
N GLN A 248 9.94 -5.82 -1.97
CA GLN A 248 8.98 -4.78 -2.36
C GLN A 248 9.68 -3.46 -2.71
N LEU A 249 10.62 -3.04 -1.87
CA LEU A 249 11.41 -1.82 -2.11
C LEU A 249 12.20 -1.89 -3.41
N LEU A 250 12.87 -3.02 -3.67
CA LEU A 250 13.64 -3.22 -4.90
C LEU A 250 12.74 -3.17 -6.14
N VAL A 251 11.57 -3.80 -6.12
CA VAL A 251 10.59 -3.73 -7.22
C VAL A 251 10.14 -2.29 -7.45
N GLY A 252 9.78 -1.56 -6.39
CA GLY A 252 9.34 -0.18 -6.48
C GLY A 252 10.42 0.76 -7.02
N LEU A 253 11.65 0.64 -6.54
CA LEU A 253 12.79 1.45 -7.01
C LEU A 253 13.15 1.12 -8.46
N ALA A 254 13.19 -0.17 -8.84
CA ALA A 254 13.44 -0.57 -10.21
C ALA A 254 12.38 -0.01 -11.17
N ALA A 255 11.10 -0.09 -10.79
CA ALA A 255 10.01 0.48 -11.57
C ALA A 255 10.09 2.01 -11.66
N ALA A 256 10.45 2.70 -10.56
CA ALA A 256 10.63 4.15 -10.54
C ALA A 256 11.78 4.61 -11.46
N VAL A 257 12.90 3.88 -11.47
CA VAL A 257 14.04 4.14 -12.39
C VAL A 257 13.63 3.83 -13.82
N ALA A 258 12.96 2.73 -14.08
CA ALA A 258 12.43 2.39 -15.42
C ALA A 258 11.48 3.48 -15.94
N ALA A 259 10.64 4.06 -15.08
CA ALA A 259 9.78 5.19 -15.41
C ALA A 259 10.59 6.41 -15.87
N GLN A 260 11.70 6.73 -15.20
CA GLN A 260 12.57 7.85 -15.56
C GLN A 260 13.21 7.63 -16.93
N ILE A 261 13.70 6.42 -17.21
CA ILE A 261 14.29 6.04 -18.50
C ILE A 261 13.24 6.11 -19.62
N ALA A 262 12.04 5.56 -19.39
CA ALA A 262 10.95 5.57 -20.34
C ALA A 262 10.51 7.01 -20.67
N PHE A 263 10.32 7.86 -19.66
CA PHE A 263 9.93 9.25 -19.86
C PHE A 263 11.01 10.09 -20.56
N ALA A 264 12.29 9.84 -20.28
CA ALA A 264 13.40 10.54 -20.94
C ALA A 264 13.47 10.26 -22.44
N ARG A 265 13.10 9.04 -22.85
CA ARG A 265 13.15 8.57 -24.27
C ARG A 265 11.86 8.77 -25.04
N ARG A 266 10.79 9.15 -24.35
CA ARG A 266 9.46 9.27 -24.98
C ARG A 266 9.37 10.53 -25.83
N ASP A 267 9.02 10.37 -27.10
CA ASP A 267 8.60 11.49 -27.94
C ASP A 267 7.16 11.87 -27.56
N ILE A 268 7.00 13.04 -27.00
CA ILE A 268 5.69 13.61 -26.71
C ILE A 268 5.36 14.49 -27.89
N VAL A 269 4.54 13.96 -28.79
CA VAL A 269 3.98 14.72 -29.90
C VAL A 269 2.77 15.44 -29.35
N ALA A 270 2.81 16.78 -29.48
CA ALA A 270 1.72 17.67 -29.11
C ALA A 270 0.55 17.56 -30.10
#